data_712613b2fca461516c78dd207a48fd99
#
_entry.id   712613b2fca461516c78dd207a48fd99
#
_cell.length_a   1.000
_cell.length_b   1.000
_cell.length_c   1.000
_cell.angle_alpha   90.00
_cell.angle_beta   90.00
_cell.angle_gamma   90.00
#
_symmetry.space_group_name_H-M   'P 1'
#
loop_
_entity.id
_entity.type
_entity.pdbx_description
1 polymer ?
#
loop_
_entity_poly.entity_id
_entity_poly.type
_entity_poly.pdbx_seq_one_letter_code
_entity_poly.pdbx_strand_id
1 'polypeptide(L)'
;MSPYLTAELLAPAVSTYLANLAPYLESDPAVLPDSLDPFTITAATGFMPLHAPLVKLPAAFDPVVSLVENMPVQKLDGTPGLLATYQFGHAVDDGALPNLTPEIATLTAPDGKLDLAKVTAIFIDYSFLSSAYLLEPCYARWDKGLEGYGLGRQILPACLAGPLVKTAGILDIPPFMAYAAAYSLYNYRVEDHAVGTDKYSNLRTIRAFQHGLDPASSEAGFILTHVDMVKHSAGLVGGSAQLLDAVRVEDKGNVLEAFALLLDTMQVIEQSMETMWSNSKPKDYLGYRTFIFGITNQSMFPNGVIYEGENDGKPMFVRGESGANDSMIPLLDGLLQVPMPANPLTETLKDFRSYRPKPHREFLAGVRQEADALGVREYCCKDVDVAVCYLKLLDHVRSFRWRHWMFAREYIIKRSEHPTATGGSPIIRWLPNQLFAVMDLMSTVWEGIDEAEKQKADKDVTEMMACALDQRQKLQKEVARWCQERAQ
;
A
#
# COMPACT_ATOMS: atom_id res chain seq x y z
N MET A 1 -4.37 -28.43 6.50
CA MET A 1 -3.26 -28.52 5.54
C MET A 1 -3.50 -27.41 4.53
N SER A 2 -2.75 -26.33 4.62
CA SER A 2 -2.79 -25.25 3.63
C SER A 2 -2.13 -25.74 2.37
N PRO A 3 -2.73 -25.61 1.17
CA PRO A 3 -2.06 -25.97 -0.06
C PRO A 3 -1.11 -24.81 -0.41
N TYR A 4 0.12 -24.89 0.14
CA TYR A 4 1.20 -24.13 -0.49
C TYR A 4 1.37 -24.70 -1.89
N LEU A 5 1.22 -23.85 -2.89
CA LEU A 5 1.66 -24.10 -4.25
C LEU A 5 3.14 -24.49 -4.16
N THR A 6 3.43 -25.77 -4.26
CA THR A 6 4.79 -26.25 -4.38
C THR A 6 5.38 -25.68 -5.67
N ALA A 7 6.67 -25.38 -5.66
CA ALA A 7 7.39 -24.79 -6.80
C ALA A 7 7.23 -25.57 -8.14
N GLU A 8 6.68 -26.78 -8.10
CA GLU A 8 6.39 -27.61 -9.27
C GLU A 8 5.19 -27.16 -10.11
N LEU A 9 4.30 -26.27 -9.58
CA LEU A 9 3.17 -25.72 -10.32
C LEU A 9 3.47 -24.39 -11.06
N LEU A 10 4.69 -23.86 -10.91
CA LEU A 10 5.09 -22.55 -11.43
C LEU A 10 5.95 -22.60 -12.71
N ALA A 11 6.07 -23.73 -13.39
CA ALA A 11 6.95 -23.86 -14.54
C ALA A 11 6.23 -24.03 -15.88
N PRO A 12 5.71 -22.94 -16.47
CA PRO A 12 5.99 -22.66 -17.86
C PRO A 12 6.96 -21.48 -17.98
N ALA A 13 7.83 -21.51 -18.98
CA ALA A 13 8.85 -20.50 -19.21
C ALA A 13 8.22 -19.10 -19.24
N VAL A 14 8.60 -18.24 -18.30
CA VAL A 14 8.19 -16.82 -18.27
C VAL A 14 8.63 -16.17 -19.57
N SER A 15 7.75 -15.36 -20.18
CA SER A 15 8.05 -14.68 -21.43
C SER A 15 9.32 -13.83 -21.29
N THR A 16 10.08 -13.73 -22.38
CA THR A 16 11.30 -12.91 -22.44
C THR A 16 11.01 -11.45 -22.02
N TYR A 17 9.78 -10.99 -22.20
CA TYR A 17 9.38 -9.64 -21.84
C TYR A 17 9.25 -9.46 -20.32
N LEU A 18 8.55 -10.36 -19.61
CA LEU A 18 8.43 -10.29 -18.15
C LEU A 18 9.75 -10.61 -17.45
N ALA A 19 10.58 -11.50 -18.00
CA ALA A 19 11.92 -11.74 -17.51
C ALA A 19 12.81 -10.48 -17.58
N ASN A 20 12.60 -9.61 -18.55
CA ASN A 20 13.30 -8.33 -18.62
C ASN A 20 12.78 -7.30 -17.60
N LEU A 21 11.49 -7.33 -17.28
CA LEU A 21 10.86 -6.43 -16.31
C LEU A 21 11.10 -6.84 -14.86
N ALA A 22 11.12 -8.13 -14.61
CA ALA A 22 11.37 -8.70 -13.29
C ALA A 22 12.44 -9.81 -13.42
N PRO A 23 13.70 -9.43 -13.55
CA PRO A 23 14.80 -10.37 -13.84
C PRO A 23 15.01 -11.44 -12.76
N TYR A 24 14.41 -11.23 -11.59
CA TYR A 24 14.46 -12.17 -10.47
C TYR A 24 13.15 -12.92 -10.24
N LEU A 25 12.20 -12.85 -11.18
CA LEU A 25 10.85 -13.40 -10.99
C LEU A 25 10.88 -14.88 -10.59
N GLU A 26 11.73 -15.68 -11.21
CA GLU A 26 11.89 -17.12 -10.94
C GLU A 26 13.01 -17.44 -9.91
N SER A 27 13.62 -16.42 -9.32
CA SER A 27 14.72 -16.61 -8.38
C SER A 27 14.20 -16.99 -6.99
N ASP A 28 14.96 -17.85 -6.30
CA ASP A 28 14.73 -18.09 -4.88
C ASP A 28 15.14 -16.85 -4.06
N PRO A 29 14.21 -16.22 -3.33
CA PRO A 29 14.53 -15.06 -2.50
C PRO A 29 15.68 -15.29 -1.51
N ALA A 30 15.82 -16.52 -1.00
CA ALA A 30 16.80 -16.86 0.04
C ALA A 30 18.26 -16.70 -0.43
N VAL A 31 18.52 -16.72 -1.74
CA VAL A 31 19.88 -16.57 -2.30
C VAL A 31 20.15 -15.18 -2.86
N LEU A 32 19.16 -14.29 -2.83
CA LEU A 32 19.31 -12.93 -3.35
C LEU A 32 20.01 -12.03 -2.32
N PRO A 33 20.93 -11.15 -2.74
CA PRO A 33 21.72 -10.35 -1.82
C PRO A 33 20.95 -9.13 -1.27
N ASP A 34 21.32 -8.69 -0.06
CA ASP A 34 20.80 -7.49 0.61
C ASP A 34 21.12 -6.17 -0.13
N SER A 35 21.98 -6.22 -1.14
CA SER A 35 22.27 -5.09 -2.05
C SER A 35 21.17 -4.84 -3.09
N LEU A 36 20.22 -5.78 -3.26
CA LEU A 36 19.02 -5.54 -4.07
C LEU A 36 17.99 -4.72 -3.28
N ASP A 37 17.13 -4.05 -4.04
CA ASP A 37 15.96 -3.41 -3.42
C ASP A 37 15.13 -4.46 -2.68
N PRO A 38 14.82 -4.27 -1.39
CA PRO A 38 14.02 -5.23 -0.62
C PRO A 38 12.68 -5.60 -1.24
N PHE A 39 12.13 -4.73 -2.10
CA PHE A 39 10.88 -4.97 -2.81
C PHE A 39 11.07 -5.51 -4.24
N THR A 40 12.24 -6.09 -4.55
CA THR A 40 12.45 -6.81 -5.81
C THR A 40 11.42 -7.91 -5.98
N ILE A 41 10.76 -7.96 -7.15
CA ILE A 41 9.64 -8.87 -7.41
C ILE A 41 10.17 -10.29 -7.70
N THR A 42 9.63 -11.28 -6.96
CA THR A 42 9.77 -12.70 -7.27
C THR A 42 8.41 -13.39 -7.28
N ALA A 43 8.28 -14.52 -7.95
CA ALA A 43 7.06 -15.33 -7.92
C ALA A 43 6.77 -15.89 -6.51
N ALA A 44 7.77 -15.99 -5.65
CA ALA A 44 7.62 -16.49 -4.28
C ALA A 44 7.12 -15.39 -3.31
N THR A 45 7.58 -14.14 -3.46
CA THR A 45 7.26 -13.05 -2.52
C THR A 45 6.17 -12.09 -3.03
N GLY A 46 5.95 -12.04 -4.35
CA GLY A 46 5.04 -11.07 -4.94
C GLY A 46 5.45 -9.63 -4.58
N PHE A 47 4.56 -8.91 -3.91
CA PHE A 47 4.80 -7.53 -3.42
C PHE A 47 5.29 -7.46 -1.96
N MET A 48 5.54 -8.59 -1.33
CA MET A 48 6.21 -8.61 -0.02
C MET A 48 7.72 -8.38 -0.17
N PRO A 49 8.39 -7.91 0.88
CA PRO A 49 9.86 -7.84 0.88
C PRO A 49 10.51 -9.19 0.62
N LEU A 50 11.66 -9.20 -0.07
CA LEU A 50 12.47 -10.40 -0.35
C LEU A 50 12.81 -11.17 0.93
N HIS A 51 13.19 -10.42 1.97
CA HIS A 51 13.57 -10.93 3.28
C HIS A 51 12.75 -10.26 4.36
N ALA A 52 12.68 -10.88 5.53
CA ALA A 52 12.04 -10.26 6.69
C ALA A 52 12.62 -8.87 6.97
N PRO A 53 11.78 -7.86 7.29
CA PRO A 53 12.28 -6.52 7.61
C PRO A 53 13.30 -6.53 8.74
N LEU A 54 14.32 -5.68 8.62
CA LEU A 54 15.37 -5.57 9.63
C LEU A 54 14.83 -4.93 10.92
N VAL A 55 15.05 -5.61 12.04
CA VAL A 55 14.71 -5.14 13.39
C VAL A 55 15.87 -4.40 14.04
N LYS A 56 17.11 -4.78 13.70
CA LYS A 56 18.32 -4.21 14.29
C LYS A 56 19.12 -3.44 13.25
N LEU A 57 19.48 -2.22 13.58
CA LEU A 57 20.38 -1.38 12.78
C LEU A 57 21.84 -1.49 13.29
N PRO A 58 22.82 -1.08 12.46
CA PRO A 58 24.20 -0.93 12.92
C PRO A 58 24.30 0.05 14.11
N ALA A 59 25.25 -0.17 15.03
CA ALA A 59 25.41 0.61 16.25
C ALA A 59 25.55 2.14 16.04
N ALA A 60 26.05 2.58 14.89
CA ALA A 60 26.06 4.01 14.53
C ALA A 60 24.67 4.66 14.55
N PHE A 61 23.59 3.86 14.39
CA PHE A 61 22.19 4.30 14.40
C PHE A 61 21.46 4.04 15.73
N ASP A 62 22.18 3.66 16.81
CA ASP A 62 21.58 3.46 18.15
C ASP A 62 20.76 4.67 18.63
N PRO A 63 21.16 5.95 18.38
CA PRO A 63 20.34 7.11 18.74
C PRO A 63 18.98 7.12 18.02
N VAL A 64 18.92 6.66 16.76
CA VAL A 64 17.68 6.54 15.97
C VAL A 64 16.78 5.48 16.59
N VAL A 65 17.34 4.28 16.83
CA VAL A 65 16.61 3.15 17.43
C VAL A 65 16.04 3.53 18.79
N SER A 66 16.88 4.13 19.65
CA SER A 66 16.45 4.60 20.97
C SER A 66 15.29 5.60 20.88
N LEU A 67 15.36 6.55 19.94
CA LEU A 67 14.30 7.54 19.78
C LEU A 67 13.01 6.91 19.25
N VAL A 68 13.09 5.97 18.29
CA VAL A 68 11.94 5.21 17.77
C VAL A 68 11.27 4.39 18.87
N GLU A 69 12.04 3.72 19.73
CA GLU A 69 11.50 2.90 20.83
C GLU A 69 10.82 3.76 21.93
N ASN A 70 11.32 4.98 22.14
CA ASN A 70 10.76 5.90 23.14
C ASN A 70 9.67 6.84 22.59
N MET A 71 9.46 6.87 21.28
CA MET A 71 8.53 7.77 20.61
C MET A 71 7.06 7.48 20.93
N PRO A 72 6.53 6.23 20.81
CA PRO A 72 5.10 5.96 20.81
C PRO A 72 4.37 6.51 22.03
N VAL A 73 3.08 6.75 21.90
CA VAL A 73 2.22 7.09 23.07
C VAL A 73 2.32 6.00 24.13
N GLN A 74 2.28 4.72 23.72
CA GLN A 74 2.55 3.60 24.62
C GLN A 74 3.69 2.75 24.05
N LYS A 75 4.75 2.60 24.86
CA LYS A 75 5.92 1.78 24.53
C LYS A 75 5.61 0.29 24.65
N LEU A 76 6.51 -0.56 24.17
CA LEU A 76 6.36 -2.02 24.19
C LEU A 76 6.17 -2.59 25.61
N ASP A 77 6.80 -1.96 26.62
CA ASP A 77 6.65 -2.33 28.03
C ASP A 77 5.37 -1.79 28.69
N GLY A 78 4.51 -1.12 27.92
CA GLY A 78 3.27 -0.52 28.38
C GLY A 78 3.43 0.85 29.05
N THR A 79 4.64 1.35 29.22
CA THR A 79 4.89 2.68 29.81
C THR A 79 4.64 3.81 28.78
N PRO A 80 4.34 5.04 29.24
CA PRO A 80 4.20 6.19 28.35
C PRO A 80 5.53 6.51 27.63
N GLY A 81 5.41 6.79 26.32
CA GLY A 81 6.52 7.32 25.54
C GLY A 81 6.48 8.85 25.37
N LEU A 82 7.33 9.38 24.52
CA LEU A 82 7.50 10.82 24.32
C LEU A 82 6.24 11.50 23.74
N LEU A 83 5.52 10.83 22.85
CA LEU A 83 4.28 11.36 22.29
C LEU A 83 3.14 11.46 23.31
N ALA A 84 3.12 10.60 24.33
CA ALA A 84 2.13 10.67 25.41
C ALA A 84 2.25 11.96 26.25
N THR A 85 3.45 12.49 26.35
CA THR A 85 3.76 13.68 27.13
C THR A 85 4.02 14.92 26.28
N TYR A 86 3.87 14.82 24.95
CA TYR A 86 4.17 15.87 23.96
C TYR A 86 5.61 16.38 24.08
N GLN A 87 6.56 15.49 24.37
CA GLN A 87 7.97 15.81 24.54
C GLN A 87 8.84 15.34 23.39
N PHE A 88 8.26 14.69 22.36
CA PHE A 88 9.05 14.15 21.27
C PHE A 88 9.78 15.24 20.48
N GLY A 89 9.09 16.31 20.11
CA GLY A 89 9.72 17.43 19.42
C GLY A 89 10.81 18.10 20.26
N HIS A 90 10.59 18.29 21.56
CA HIS A 90 11.60 18.85 22.46
C HIS A 90 12.84 17.94 22.54
N ALA A 91 12.67 16.63 22.63
CA ALA A 91 13.81 15.72 22.64
C ALA A 91 14.67 15.84 21.37
N VAL A 92 14.05 15.99 20.21
CA VAL A 92 14.77 16.23 18.94
C VAL A 92 15.48 17.57 18.95
N ASP A 93 14.80 18.65 19.35
CA ASP A 93 15.33 20.02 19.40
C ASP A 93 16.49 20.16 20.41
N ASP A 94 16.44 19.41 21.50
CA ASP A 94 17.48 19.36 22.54
C ASP A 94 18.69 18.46 22.17
N GLY A 95 18.69 17.87 20.95
CA GLY A 95 19.83 17.16 20.39
C GLY A 95 19.88 15.65 20.71
N ALA A 96 18.76 15.02 21.04
CA ALA A 96 18.70 13.57 21.21
C ALA A 96 19.09 12.78 19.94
N LEU A 97 19.01 13.42 18.77
CA LEU A 97 19.35 12.82 17.50
C LEU A 97 20.44 13.61 16.76
N PRO A 98 21.68 13.06 16.60
CA PRO A 98 22.70 13.66 15.76
C PRO A 98 22.35 13.52 14.27
N ASN A 99 22.94 14.36 13.41
CA ASN A 99 22.80 14.20 11.96
C ASN A 99 23.69 13.03 11.48
N LEU A 100 23.05 11.90 11.14
CA LEU A 100 23.71 10.67 10.71
C LEU A 100 23.73 10.49 9.19
N THR A 101 23.53 11.56 8.42
CA THR A 101 23.60 11.51 6.94
C THR A 101 24.94 10.91 6.42
N PRO A 102 26.12 11.21 7.00
CA PRO A 102 27.38 10.62 6.55
C PRO A 102 27.44 9.09 6.74
N GLU A 103 26.83 8.57 7.80
CA GLU A 103 26.88 7.15 8.16
C GLU A 103 26.16 6.26 7.12
N ILE A 104 25.19 6.80 6.37
CA ILE A 104 24.44 6.07 5.36
C ILE A 104 25.36 5.56 4.24
N ALA A 105 26.40 6.31 3.88
CA ALA A 105 27.34 5.91 2.85
C ALA A 105 28.26 4.74 3.25
N THR A 106 28.31 4.40 4.56
CA THR A 106 29.14 3.29 5.08
C THR A 106 28.43 1.94 5.08
N LEU A 107 27.13 1.92 4.76
CA LEU A 107 26.31 0.71 4.77
C LEU A 107 26.63 -0.17 3.58
N THR A 108 27.37 -1.23 3.81
CA THR A 108 27.75 -2.18 2.74
C THR A 108 27.20 -3.58 3.01
N ALA A 109 26.73 -4.22 1.94
CA ALA A 109 26.34 -5.63 1.92
C ALA A 109 27.59 -6.52 1.75
N PRO A 110 27.49 -7.85 1.95
CA PRO A 110 28.61 -8.78 1.78
C PRO A 110 29.24 -8.76 0.37
N ASP A 111 28.49 -8.37 -0.66
CA ASP A 111 28.96 -8.22 -2.04
C ASP A 111 29.72 -6.90 -2.30
N GLY A 112 29.93 -6.08 -1.28
CA GLY A 112 30.65 -4.80 -1.34
C GLY A 112 29.84 -3.62 -1.90
N LYS A 113 28.59 -3.84 -2.29
CA LYS A 113 27.66 -2.79 -2.71
C LYS A 113 26.96 -2.17 -1.52
N LEU A 114 26.21 -1.09 -1.76
CA LEU A 114 25.35 -0.50 -0.73
C LEU A 114 24.27 -1.50 -0.29
N ASP A 115 24.08 -1.65 1.01
CA ASP A 115 23.10 -2.53 1.60
C ASP A 115 21.72 -1.82 1.60
N LEU A 116 20.90 -2.14 0.60
CA LEU A 116 19.59 -1.49 0.44
C LEU A 116 18.57 -1.96 1.49
N ALA A 117 18.74 -3.12 2.10
CA ALA A 117 17.91 -3.55 3.21
C ALA A 117 18.12 -2.65 4.44
N LYS A 118 19.38 -2.33 4.79
CA LYS A 118 19.68 -1.36 5.86
C LYS A 118 19.24 0.05 5.50
N VAL A 119 19.48 0.51 4.28
CA VAL A 119 19.02 1.83 3.81
C VAL A 119 17.51 1.96 3.95
N THR A 120 16.75 0.92 3.58
CA THR A 120 15.29 0.91 3.72
C THR A 120 14.86 0.97 5.18
N ALA A 121 15.47 0.19 6.07
CA ALA A 121 15.16 0.21 7.49
C ALA A 121 15.40 1.60 8.11
N ILE A 122 16.52 2.26 7.74
CA ILE A 122 16.84 3.63 8.18
C ILE A 122 15.84 4.63 7.60
N PHE A 123 15.50 4.54 6.31
CA PHE A 123 14.46 5.38 5.70
C PHE A 123 13.15 5.31 6.48
N ILE A 124 12.77 4.13 6.93
CA ILE A 124 11.52 3.92 7.69
C ILE A 124 11.60 4.58 9.05
N ASP A 125 12.69 4.38 9.81
CA ASP A 125 12.86 5.00 11.10
C ASP A 125 12.78 6.53 10.98
N TYR A 126 13.48 7.11 10.02
CA TYR A 126 13.42 8.56 9.78
C TYR A 126 12.04 9.03 9.28
N SER A 127 11.31 8.20 8.53
CA SER A 127 9.92 8.51 8.14
C SER A 127 9.00 8.59 9.36
N PHE A 128 9.11 7.64 10.29
CA PHE A 128 8.35 7.67 11.55
C PHE A 128 8.73 8.87 12.43
N LEU A 129 10.02 9.10 12.65
CA LEU A 129 10.50 10.22 13.46
C LEU A 129 10.11 11.58 12.86
N SER A 130 10.24 11.75 11.55
CA SER A 130 9.87 12.99 10.86
C SER A 130 8.37 13.25 10.92
N SER A 131 7.56 12.22 10.73
CA SER A 131 6.12 12.32 10.85
C SER A 131 5.68 12.65 12.28
N ALA A 132 6.25 11.99 13.28
CA ALA A 132 6.01 12.28 14.70
C ALA A 132 6.40 13.73 15.03
N TYR A 133 7.58 14.19 14.58
CA TYR A 133 8.06 15.55 14.82
C TYR A 133 7.11 16.59 14.26
N LEU A 134 6.73 16.46 12.98
CA LEU A 134 5.88 17.42 12.31
C LEU A 134 4.45 17.45 12.86
N LEU A 135 3.90 16.30 13.24
CA LEU A 135 2.47 16.13 13.55
C LEU A 135 2.15 16.01 15.03
N GLU A 136 3.15 15.96 15.94
CA GLU A 136 2.94 15.98 17.40
C GLU A 136 2.04 17.15 17.87
N PRO A 137 2.18 18.40 17.37
CA PRO A 137 1.26 19.48 17.76
C PRO A 137 -0.18 19.21 17.36
N CYS A 138 -0.39 18.56 16.19
CA CYS A 138 -1.71 18.18 15.70
C CYS A 138 -2.31 17.06 16.56
N TYR A 139 -1.50 16.08 16.94
CA TYR A 139 -1.88 15.02 17.87
C TYR A 139 -2.27 15.59 19.25
N ALA A 140 -1.46 16.48 19.80
CA ALA A 140 -1.75 17.11 21.08
C ALA A 140 -3.09 17.88 21.09
N ARG A 141 -3.48 18.49 19.96
CA ARG A 141 -4.79 19.12 19.82
C ARG A 141 -5.92 18.09 19.78
N TRP A 142 -5.75 17.04 18.97
CA TRP A 142 -6.73 15.96 18.84
C TRP A 142 -6.95 15.25 20.19
N ASP A 143 -5.89 14.91 20.88
CA ASP A 143 -5.92 14.20 22.18
C ASP A 143 -6.60 15.03 23.29
N LYS A 144 -6.43 16.36 23.25
CA LYS A 144 -7.12 17.31 24.15
C LYS A 144 -8.57 17.63 23.72
N GLY A 145 -9.09 16.98 22.68
CA GLY A 145 -10.46 17.23 22.17
C GLY A 145 -10.67 18.64 21.59
N LEU A 146 -9.62 19.31 21.13
CA LEU A 146 -9.73 20.64 20.52
C LEU A 146 -10.18 20.51 19.05
N GLU A 147 -10.94 21.48 18.57
CA GLU A 147 -11.45 21.51 17.20
C GLU A 147 -10.31 21.60 16.16
N GLY A 148 -10.37 20.73 15.15
CA GLY A 148 -9.39 20.62 14.06
C GLY A 148 -8.00 20.22 14.48
N TYR A 149 -7.10 20.04 13.51
CA TYR A 149 -5.73 19.62 13.75
C TYR A 149 -4.76 20.77 14.09
N GLY A 150 -5.12 22.02 13.77
CA GLY A 150 -4.22 23.18 13.91
C GLY A 150 -3.04 23.10 12.93
N LEU A 151 -1.94 23.76 13.29
CA LEU A 151 -0.71 23.73 12.48
C LEU A 151 0.26 22.68 13.02
N GLY A 152 0.86 21.94 12.11
CA GLY A 152 2.04 21.12 12.37
C GLY A 152 3.31 21.97 12.47
N ARG A 153 4.46 21.38 12.77
CA ARG A 153 5.74 22.09 12.66
C ARG A 153 6.06 22.34 11.19
N GLN A 154 6.49 23.57 10.86
CA GLN A 154 6.69 24.02 9.49
C GLN A 154 8.13 23.83 8.99
N ILE A 155 9.02 23.38 9.88
CA ILE A 155 10.43 23.10 9.60
C ILE A 155 10.75 21.71 10.12
N LEU A 156 11.42 20.91 9.30
CA LEU A 156 12.00 19.61 9.67
C LEU A 156 13.51 19.84 9.88
N PRO A 157 14.05 19.62 11.10
CA PRO A 157 15.45 19.92 11.41
C PRO A 157 16.42 19.03 10.63
N ALA A 158 17.63 19.52 10.37
CA ALA A 158 18.63 18.86 9.54
C ALA A 158 18.99 17.43 9.99
N CYS A 159 18.92 17.14 11.31
CA CYS A 159 19.15 15.80 11.84
C CYS A 159 18.09 14.77 11.43
N LEU A 160 16.89 15.20 11.04
CA LEU A 160 15.84 14.39 10.45
C LEU A 160 15.82 14.50 8.93
N ALA A 161 15.89 15.73 8.40
CA ALA A 161 15.76 16.01 6.97
C ALA A 161 16.87 15.37 6.14
N GLY A 162 18.12 15.53 6.52
CA GLY A 162 19.29 15.04 5.78
C GLY A 162 19.27 13.52 5.56
N PRO A 163 19.18 12.69 6.64
CA PRO A 163 19.11 11.24 6.48
C PRO A 163 17.87 10.77 5.72
N LEU A 164 16.70 11.40 5.94
CA LEU A 164 15.46 11.06 5.25
C LEU A 164 15.58 11.32 3.73
N VAL A 165 16.05 12.50 3.33
CA VAL A 165 16.24 12.86 1.91
C VAL A 165 17.31 11.97 1.27
N LYS A 166 18.41 11.71 1.97
CA LYS A 166 19.50 10.85 1.47
C LYS A 166 19.03 9.43 1.18
N THR A 167 18.33 8.81 2.13
CA THR A 167 17.84 7.44 1.98
C THR A 167 16.71 7.37 0.93
N ALA A 168 15.80 8.33 0.93
CA ALA A 168 14.74 8.45 -0.08
C ALA A 168 15.30 8.56 -1.50
N GLY A 169 16.36 9.38 -1.70
CA GLY A 169 17.04 9.52 -2.99
C GLY A 169 17.72 8.23 -3.46
N ILE A 170 18.28 7.42 -2.54
CA ILE A 170 18.85 6.12 -2.85
C ILE A 170 17.76 5.12 -3.28
N LEU A 171 16.62 5.12 -2.60
CA LEU A 171 15.49 4.22 -2.86
C LEU A 171 14.59 4.71 -4.01
N ASP A 172 14.86 5.88 -4.56
CA ASP A 172 14.05 6.51 -5.62
C ASP A 172 12.56 6.62 -5.21
N ILE A 173 12.31 7.13 -4.00
CA ILE A 173 10.99 7.41 -3.46
C ILE A 173 10.95 8.82 -2.82
N PRO A 174 9.79 9.48 -2.71
CA PRO A 174 9.69 10.78 -2.04
C PRO A 174 10.08 10.70 -0.55
N PRO A 175 10.73 11.75 0.01
CA PRO A 175 11.27 11.74 1.38
C PRO A 175 10.18 11.98 2.43
N PHE A 176 9.27 11.03 2.59
CA PHE A 176 8.26 11.01 3.64
C PHE A 176 7.65 9.62 3.81
N MET A 177 6.65 9.50 4.70
CA MET A 177 5.95 8.26 5.02
C MET A 177 5.31 7.64 3.76
N ALA A 178 5.74 6.46 3.36
CA ALA A 178 5.20 5.69 2.25
C ALA A 178 4.47 4.43 2.76
N TYR A 179 3.47 3.96 2.02
CA TYR A 179 2.69 2.78 2.39
C TYR A 179 3.56 1.52 2.52
N ALA A 180 4.17 1.08 1.41
CA ALA A 180 4.93 -0.17 1.37
C ALA A 180 6.26 -0.05 2.13
N ALA A 181 7.08 0.92 1.74
CA ALA A 181 8.45 1.05 2.21
C ALA A 181 8.59 1.70 3.60
N ALA A 182 7.49 2.06 4.27
CA ALA A 182 7.56 2.63 5.60
C ALA A 182 6.47 2.08 6.54
N TYR A 183 5.19 2.39 6.29
CA TYR A 183 4.16 2.20 7.28
C TYR A 183 3.69 0.75 7.44
N SER A 184 3.63 -0.04 6.36
CA SER A 184 3.03 -1.38 6.38
C SER A 184 4.02 -2.50 6.05
N LEU A 185 4.46 -2.63 4.78
CA LEU A 185 5.10 -3.86 4.30
C LEU A 185 6.55 -4.07 4.76
N TYR A 186 7.22 -3.05 5.27
CA TYR A 186 8.54 -3.19 5.89
C TYR A 186 8.51 -2.83 7.39
N ASN A 187 7.33 -2.89 8.02
CA ASN A 187 7.10 -2.54 9.42
C ASN A 187 6.53 -3.70 10.23
N TYR A 188 6.87 -4.93 9.85
CA TYR A 188 6.44 -6.11 10.60
C TYR A 188 7.62 -7.03 10.93
N ARG A 189 7.45 -7.81 11.98
CA ARG A 189 8.30 -8.95 12.36
C ARG A 189 7.45 -10.13 12.76
N VAL A 190 8.04 -11.32 12.72
CA VAL A 190 7.43 -12.56 13.20
C VAL A 190 8.01 -12.90 14.58
N GLU A 191 7.20 -13.47 15.46
CA GLU A 191 7.67 -13.96 16.76
C GLU A 191 8.31 -15.35 16.64
N ASP A 192 7.68 -16.23 15.89
CA ASP A 192 8.18 -17.58 15.62
C ASP A 192 8.56 -17.69 14.13
N HIS A 193 9.85 -17.80 13.86
CA HIS A 193 10.37 -17.92 12.49
C HIS A 193 9.94 -19.23 11.80
N ALA A 194 9.63 -20.30 12.56
CA ALA A 194 9.15 -21.55 11.98
C ALA A 194 7.69 -21.42 11.48
N VAL A 195 6.92 -20.51 12.03
CA VAL A 195 5.55 -20.20 11.60
C VAL A 195 5.54 -19.14 10.49
N GLY A 196 6.54 -18.27 10.47
CA GLY A 196 6.64 -17.20 9.48
C GLY A 196 5.42 -16.26 9.48
N THR A 197 4.98 -15.87 8.28
CA THR A 197 3.81 -15.00 8.08
C THR A 197 2.49 -15.77 7.96
N ASP A 198 2.49 -17.09 8.07
CA ASP A 198 1.32 -17.94 7.82
C ASP A 198 0.16 -17.61 8.75
N LYS A 199 0.45 -17.32 10.00
CA LYS A 199 -0.58 -16.97 11.00
C LYS A 199 -0.50 -15.50 11.36
N TYR A 200 -1.60 -14.78 11.18
CA TYR A 200 -1.75 -13.40 11.62
C TYR A 200 -1.32 -13.18 13.08
N SER A 201 -1.66 -14.12 13.98
CA SER A 201 -1.31 -14.04 15.41
C SER A 201 0.20 -14.08 15.68
N ASN A 202 1.01 -14.46 14.70
CA ASN A 202 2.49 -14.47 14.78
C ASN A 202 3.11 -13.13 14.36
N LEU A 203 2.34 -12.23 13.78
CA LEU A 203 2.82 -10.94 13.30
C LEU A 203 2.87 -9.89 14.42
N ARG A 204 3.89 -9.05 14.39
CA ARG A 204 4.06 -7.88 15.27
C ARG A 204 4.53 -6.70 14.45
N THR A 205 4.16 -5.49 14.84
CA THR A 205 4.76 -4.27 14.31
C THR A 205 6.17 -4.07 14.87
N ILE A 206 7.04 -3.44 14.09
CA ILE A 206 8.36 -2.99 14.56
C ILE A 206 8.23 -1.57 15.12
N ARG A 207 7.49 -0.70 14.45
CA ARG A 207 7.31 0.72 14.79
C ARG A 207 5.83 1.05 14.91
N ALA A 208 5.52 2.01 15.77
CA ALA A 208 4.15 2.51 15.96
C ALA A 208 4.16 3.95 16.43
N PHE A 209 3.05 4.65 16.27
CA PHE A 209 2.86 6.01 16.79
C PHE A 209 2.11 6.01 18.11
N GLN A 210 1.04 5.24 18.22
CA GLN A 210 0.16 5.30 19.39
C GLN A 210 0.29 4.05 20.26
N HIS A 211 -0.41 2.99 19.92
CA HIS A 211 -0.46 1.74 20.68
C HIS A 211 -0.05 0.52 19.84
N GLY A 212 0.46 0.73 18.63
CA GLY A 212 0.67 -0.31 17.64
C GLY A 212 1.73 -1.36 18.01
N LEU A 213 2.52 -1.16 19.05
CA LEU A 213 3.44 -2.18 19.58
C LEU A 213 2.68 -3.26 20.37
N ASP A 214 1.48 -2.97 20.88
CA ASP A 214 0.54 -3.98 21.39
C ASP A 214 -0.16 -4.67 20.22
N PRO A 215 0.02 -5.99 20.02
CA PRO A 215 -0.58 -6.72 18.91
C PRO A 215 -2.12 -6.74 18.93
N ALA A 216 -2.75 -6.46 20.07
CA ALA A 216 -4.20 -6.35 20.20
C ALA A 216 -4.76 -4.96 19.88
N SER A 217 -3.89 -3.98 19.63
CA SER A 217 -4.30 -2.60 19.35
C SER A 217 -4.86 -2.42 17.94
N SER A 218 -5.69 -1.39 17.78
CA SER A 218 -6.25 -1.04 16.48
C SER A 218 -5.19 -0.55 15.48
N GLU A 219 -4.11 0.07 15.92
CA GLU A 219 -2.99 0.48 15.06
C GLU A 219 -2.22 -0.73 14.54
N ALA A 220 -1.88 -1.69 15.40
CA ALA A 220 -1.28 -2.96 14.98
C ALA A 220 -2.22 -3.70 14.02
N GLY A 221 -3.50 -3.77 14.35
CA GLY A 221 -4.52 -4.40 13.52
C GLY A 221 -4.61 -3.78 12.13
N PHE A 222 -4.53 -2.45 12.03
CA PHE A 222 -4.53 -1.75 10.75
C PHE A 222 -3.29 -2.12 9.91
N ILE A 223 -2.10 -2.03 10.48
CA ILE A 223 -0.83 -2.31 9.79
C ILE A 223 -0.75 -3.78 9.39
N LEU A 224 -0.97 -4.70 10.33
CA LEU A 224 -0.73 -6.13 10.12
C LEU A 224 -1.79 -6.79 9.23
N THR A 225 -3.01 -6.25 9.15
CA THR A 225 -4.00 -6.72 8.17
C THR A 225 -3.55 -6.42 6.73
N HIS A 226 -2.84 -5.31 6.48
CA HIS A 226 -2.24 -5.06 5.17
C HIS A 226 -1.12 -6.07 4.85
N VAL A 227 -0.29 -6.42 5.82
CA VAL A 227 0.73 -7.48 5.66
C VAL A 227 0.06 -8.81 5.35
N ASP A 228 -1.02 -9.15 6.08
CA ASP A 228 -1.77 -10.39 5.88
C ASP A 228 -2.45 -10.48 4.50
N MET A 229 -2.94 -9.37 3.96
CA MET A 229 -3.44 -9.31 2.58
C MET A 229 -2.32 -9.49 1.56
N VAL A 230 -1.25 -8.72 1.69
CA VAL A 230 -0.19 -8.63 0.66
C VAL A 230 0.67 -9.90 0.62
N LYS A 231 0.79 -10.68 1.70
CA LYS A 231 1.52 -11.97 1.68
C LYS A 231 0.98 -12.96 0.62
N HIS A 232 -0.27 -12.78 0.17
CA HIS A 232 -0.87 -13.62 -0.88
C HIS A 232 -0.60 -13.10 -2.29
N SER A 233 0.05 -11.93 -2.45
CA SER A 233 0.25 -11.28 -3.75
C SER A 233 1.14 -12.07 -4.73
N ALA A 234 1.89 -13.05 -4.25
CA ALA A 234 2.64 -13.99 -5.10
C ALA A 234 1.74 -14.65 -6.16
N GLY A 235 0.53 -15.08 -5.78
CA GLY A 235 -0.44 -15.63 -6.72
C GLY A 235 -0.94 -14.63 -7.76
N LEU A 236 -1.04 -13.34 -7.41
CA LEU A 236 -1.39 -12.29 -8.39
C LEU A 236 -0.26 -12.03 -9.38
N VAL A 237 0.99 -11.98 -8.90
CA VAL A 237 2.18 -11.79 -9.75
C VAL A 237 2.34 -12.97 -10.71
N GLY A 238 2.31 -14.20 -10.20
CA GLY A 238 2.43 -15.42 -11.00
C GLY A 238 1.28 -15.58 -12.00
N GLY A 239 0.02 -15.43 -11.52
CA GLY A 239 -1.17 -15.54 -12.39
C GLY A 239 -1.21 -14.46 -13.47
N SER A 240 -0.73 -13.23 -13.18
CA SER A 240 -0.62 -12.18 -14.20
C SER A 240 0.40 -12.53 -15.29
N ALA A 241 1.55 -13.09 -14.89
CA ALA A 241 2.56 -13.55 -15.84
C ALA A 241 2.02 -14.67 -16.74
N GLN A 242 1.40 -15.68 -16.13
CA GLN A 242 0.79 -16.81 -16.85
C GLN A 242 -0.32 -16.34 -17.82
N LEU A 243 -1.18 -15.40 -17.41
CA LEU A 243 -2.25 -14.86 -18.26
C LEU A 243 -1.68 -14.16 -19.47
N LEU A 244 -0.68 -13.30 -19.31
CA LEU A 244 -0.05 -12.58 -20.42
C LEU A 244 0.63 -13.53 -21.40
N ASP A 245 1.31 -14.57 -20.92
CA ASP A 245 1.94 -15.57 -21.77
C ASP A 245 0.92 -16.42 -22.52
N ALA A 246 -0.16 -16.86 -21.85
CA ALA A 246 -1.22 -17.64 -22.47
C ALA A 246 -1.98 -16.84 -23.55
N VAL A 247 -2.25 -15.55 -23.30
CA VAL A 247 -2.88 -14.66 -24.29
C VAL A 247 -1.97 -14.45 -25.51
N ARG A 248 -0.65 -14.32 -25.30
CA ARG A 248 0.33 -14.14 -26.39
C ARG A 248 0.31 -15.28 -27.39
N VAL A 249 0.14 -16.51 -26.90
CA VAL A 249 0.09 -17.73 -27.74
C VAL A 249 -1.33 -18.19 -28.05
N GLU A 250 -2.32 -17.42 -27.67
CA GLU A 250 -3.75 -17.69 -27.85
C GLU A 250 -4.21 -19.05 -27.28
N ASP A 251 -3.61 -19.47 -26.15
CA ASP A 251 -3.94 -20.73 -25.48
C ASP A 251 -5.06 -20.53 -24.44
N LYS A 252 -6.32 -20.81 -24.87
CA LYS A 252 -7.50 -20.72 -24.02
C LYS A 252 -7.40 -21.56 -22.74
N GLY A 253 -6.79 -22.75 -22.78
CA GLY A 253 -6.66 -23.63 -21.62
C GLY A 253 -5.83 -22.96 -20.52
N ASN A 254 -4.65 -22.51 -20.87
CA ASN A 254 -3.75 -21.81 -19.95
C ASN A 254 -4.30 -20.45 -19.50
N VAL A 255 -5.10 -19.76 -20.35
CA VAL A 255 -5.81 -18.53 -19.95
C VAL A 255 -6.81 -18.80 -18.84
N LEU A 256 -7.60 -19.87 -18.92
CA LEU A 256 -8.56 -20.26 -17.89
C LEU A 256 -7.87 -20.69 -16.60
N GLU A 257 -6.74 -21.41 -16.67
CA GLU A 257 -5.93 -21.80 -15.50
C GLU A 257 -5.34 -20.56 -14.82
N ALA A 258 -4.82 -19.58 -15.56
CA ALA A 258 -4.32 -18.34 -15.02
C ALA A 258 -5.45 -17.52 -14.33
N PHE A 259 -6.63 -17.46 -14.92
CA PHE A 259 -7.79 -16.84 -14.25
C PHE A 259 -8.17 -17.58 -12.96
N ALA A 260 -8.16 -18.90 -12.93
CA ALA A 260 -8.46 -19.67 -11.73
C ALA A 260 -7.50 -19.30 -10.58
N LEU A 261 -6.19 -19.25 -10.86
CA LEU A 261 -5.20 -18.81 -9.87
C LEU A 261 -5.44 -17.39 -9.36
N LEU A 262 -5.74 -16.44 -10.26
CA LEU A 262 -6.02 -15.05 -9.90
C LEU A 262 -7.28 -14.91 -9.04
N LEU A 263 -8.36 -15.63 -9.39
CA LEU A 263 -9.63 -15.64 -8.66
C LEU A 263 -9.46 -16.23 -7.25
N ASP A 264 -8.82 -17.39 -7.12
CA ASP A 264 -8.55 -18.02 -5.84
C ASP A 264 -7.70 -17.12 -4.94
N THR A 265 -6.68 -16.47 -5.53
CA THR A 265 -5.81 -15.54 -4.81
C THR A 265 -6.60 -14.32 -4.31
N MET A 266 -7.45 -13.72 -5.16
CA MET A 266 -8.26 -12.58 -4.77
C MET A 266 -9.28 -12.93 -3.67
N GLN A 267 -9.84 -14.13 -3.71
CA GLN A 267 -10.74 -14.61 -2.66
C GLN A 267 -10.05 -14.63 -1.29
N VAL A 268 -8.82 -15.14 -1.22
CA VAL A 268 -8.05 -15.18 0.04
C VAL A 268 -7.67 -13.78 0.50
N ILE A 269 -7.24 -12.90 -0.42
CA ILE A 269 -6.94 -11.50 -0.11
C ILE A 269 -8.17 -10.77 0.47
N GLU A 270 -9.34 -10.97 -0.11
CA GLU A 270 -10.58 -10.37 0.39
C GLU A 270 -10.99 -10.92 1.77
N GLN A 271 -10.75 -12.21 2.04
CA GLN A 271 -10.97 -12.80 3.37
C GLN A 271 -10.05 -12.15 4.41
N SER A 272 -8.77 -11.98 4.10
CA SER A 272 -7.82 -11.24 4.96
C SER A 272 -8.27 -9.79 5.16
N MET A 273 -8.70 -9.09 4.11
CA MET A 273 -9.20 -7.71 4.19
C MET A 273 -10.40 -7.57 5.14
N GLU A 274 -11.30 -8.55 5.13
CA GLU A 274 -12.50 -8.53 5.98
C GLU A 274 -12.17 -8.58 7.47
N THR A 275 -11.02 -9.15 7.85
CA THR A 275 -10.54 -9.18 9.24
C THR A 275 -10.21 -7.79 9.79
N MET A 276 -10.07 -6.76 8.92
CA MET A 276 -9.85 -5.38 9.35
C MET A 276 -10.90 -4.91 10.35
N TRP A 277 -12.18 -5.30 10.21
CA TRP A 277 -13.25 -4.91 11.13
C TRP A 277 -13.03 -5.41 12.55
N SER A 278 -12.42 -6.58 12.72
CA SER A 278 -12.10 -7.16 14.02
C SER A 278 -10.76 -6.68 14.56
N ASN A 279 -9.77 -6.51 13.69
CA ASN A 279 -8.40 -6.20 14.08
C ASN A 279 -8.20 -4.71 14.37
N SER A 280 -8.93 -3.82 13.70
CA SER A 280 -8.81 -2.37 13.88
C SER A 280 -10.18 -1.73 14.07
N LYS A 281 -10.43 -1.16 15.24
CA LYS A 281 -11.73 -0.55 15.56
C LYS A 281 -11.85 0.85 15.00
N PRO A 282 -12.95 1.19 14.28
CA PRO A 282 -13.10 2.51 13.67
C PRO A 282 -12.96 3.70 14.64
N LYS A 283 -13.31 3.53 15.91
CA LYS A 283 -13.22 4.59 16.93
C LYS A 283 -11.78 5.01 17.27
N ASP A 284 -10.82 4.10 17.09
CA ASP A 284 -9.42 4.31 17.48
C ASP A 284 -8.58 4.88 16.33
N TYR A 285 -9.10 4.82 15.09
CA TYR A 285 -8.37 5.16 13.86
C TYR A 285 -7.83 6.60 13.84
N LEU A 286 -8.62 7.58 14.28
CA LEU A 286 -8.24 8.97 14.21
C LEU A 286 -6.99 9.31 15.05
N GLY A 287 -6.72 8.55 16.11
CA GLY A 287 -5.56 8.75 16.95
C GLY A 287 -4.24 8.53 16.21
N TYR A 288 -4.06 7.35 15.62
CA TYR A 288 -2.83 7.08 14.85
C TYR A 288 -2.88 7.67 13.44
N ARG A 289 -4.08 7.89 12.85
CA ARG A 289 -4.22 8.60 11.58
C ARG A 289 -3.58 9.99 11.61
N THR A 290 -3.59 10.66 12.74
CA THR A 290 -2.97 11.99 12.90
C THR A 290 -1.50 11.99 12.47
N PHE A 291 -0.78 10.90 12.72
CA PHE A 291 0.64 10.79 12.40
C PHE A 291 0.95 10.33 10.96
N ILE A 292 -0.04 9.97 10.16
CA ILE A 292 0.19 9.51 8.79
C ILE A 292 -0.30 10.51 7.72
N PHE A 293 -0.65 11.72 8.13
CA PHE A 293 -0.91 12.80 7.18
C PHE A 293 0.37 13.26 6.49
N GLY A 294 0.28 13.48 5.18
CA GLY A 294 1.34 14.16 4.44
C GLY A 294 1.31 15.68 4.59
N ILE A 295 2.03 16.34 3.71
CA ILE A 295 2.15 17.80 3.65
C ILE A 295 1.22 18.36 2.56
N THR A 296 1.14 17.67 1.41
CA THR A 296 0.36 18.13 0.26
C THR A 296 -1.12 18.21 0.56
N ASN A 297 -1.72 19.36 0.28
CA ASN A 297 -3.17 19.63 0.44
C ASN A 297 -3.69 19.44 1.87
N GLN A 298 -2.85 19.64 2.87
CA GLN A 298 -3.23 19.56 4.27
C GLN A 298 -3.24 20.95 4.92
N SER A 299 -4.30 21.25 5.65
CA SER A 299 -4.44 22.52 6.38
C SER A 299 -3.39 22.72 7.47
N MET A 300 -2.76 21.64 7.94
CA MET A 300 -1.67 21.66 8.91
C MET A 300 -0.38 22.25 8.31
N PHE A 301 -0.23 22.25 7.00
CA PHE A 301 0.97 22.67 6.28
C PHE A 301 0.63 23.58 5.09
N PRO A 302 0.03 24.76 5.31
CA PRO A 302 -0.50 25.59 4.24
C PRO A 302 0.58 26.11 3.28
N ASN A 303 1.83 26.21 3.73
CA ASN A 303 2.96 26.71 2.97
C ASN A 303 4.01 25.59 2.66
N GLY A 304 3.66 24.32 2.85
CA GLY A 304 4.62 23.23 2.80
C GLY A 304 5.49 23.17 4.05
N VAL A 305 6.55 22.34 4.02
CA VAL A 305 7.52 22.18 5.11
C VAL A 305 8.93 22.42 4.57
N ILE A 306 9.71 23.22 5.27
CA ILE A 306 11.12 23.43 4.95
C ILE A 306 11.92 22.28 5.57
N TYR A 307 12.63 21.54 4.75
CA TYR A 307 13.60 20.53 5.18
C TYR A 307 14.96 21.23 5.32
N GLU A 308 15.44 21.41 6.54
CA GLU A 308 16.68 22.15 6.81
C GLU A 308 17.88 21.53 6.10
N GLY A 309 18.61 22.36 5.32
CA GLY A 309 19.75 21.94 4.54
C GLY A 309 19.43 21.29 3.20
N GLU A 310 18.15 21.07 2.87
CA GLU A 310 17.69 20.38 1.67
C GLU A 310 16.88 21.32 0.75
N ASN A 311 16.71 20.96 -0.50
CA ASN A 311 15.88 21.63 -1.51
C ASN A 311 16.10 23.14 -1.65
N ASP A 312 17.36 23.61 -1.49
CA ASP A 312 17.74 25.04 -1.52
C ASP A 312 16.91 25.91 -0.54
N GLY A 313 16.46 25.33 0.57
CA GLY A 313 15.62 26.00 1.56
C GLY A 313 14.17 26.26 1.10
N LYS A 314 13.73 25.69 -0.02
CA LYS A 314 12.36 25.82 -0.53
C LYS A 314 11.45 24.81 0.17
N PRO A 315 10.18 25.19 0.45
CA PRO A 315 9.22 24.26 1.02
C PRO A 315 8.99 23.03 0.16
N MET A 316 8.88 21.89 0.81
CA MET A 316 8.52 20.62 0.18
C MET A 316 7.04 20.30 0.41
N PHE A 317 6.44 19.66 -0.61
CA PHE A 317 5.06 19.19 -0.59
C PHE A 317 5.09 17.70 -0.95
N VAL A 318 5.00 16.86 0.08
CA VAL A 318 4.98 15.40 -0.06
C VAL A 318 3.68 14.83 0.47
N ARG A 319 3.27 13.68 -0.08
CA ARG A 319 2.05 12.99 0.37
C ARG A 319 2.34 12.10 1.57
N GLY A 320 1.32 11.88 2.38
CA GLY A 320 1.36 10.94 3.48
C GLY A 320 1.06 9.50 3.03
N GLU A 321 1.05 8.61 4.01
CA GLU A 321 0.68 7.23 3.82
C GLU A 321 -0.71 7.13 3.19
N SER A 322 -0.86 6.20 2.27
CA SER A 322 -2.14 5.90 1.64
C SER A 322 -2.16 4.47 1.11
N GLY A 323 -3.19 3.71 1.48
CA GLY A 323 -3.46 2.40 0.90
C GLY A 323 -3.68 2.42 -0.63
N ALA A 324 -3.87 3.59 -1.24
CA ALA A 324 -3.85 3.76 -2.69
C ALA A 324 -2.48 3.43 -3.33
N ASN A 325 -1.43 3.35 -2.51
CA ASN A 325 -0.09 2.92 -2.91
C ASN A 325 0.13 1.41 -2.79
N ASP A 326 -0.88 0.64 -2.40
CA ASP A 326 -0.89 -0.81 -2.60
C ASP A 326 -0.63 -1.16 -4.08
N SER A 327 -0.02 -2.32 -4.32
CA SER A 327 0.36 -2.77 -5.66
C SER A 327 -0.58 -3.83 -6.23
N MET A 328 -1.38 -4.53 -5.40
CA MET A 328 -2.23 -5.65 -5.84
C MET A 328 -3.35 -5.18 -6.79
N ILE A 329 -4.15 -4.21 -6.36
CA ILE A 329 -5.25 -3.70 -7.18
C ILE A 329 -4.76 -2.96 -8.44
N PRO A 330 -3.71 -2.13 -8.38
CA PRO A 330 -3.10 -1.56 -9.59
C PRO A 330 -2.52 -2.58 -10.57
N LEU A 331 -2.05 -3.74 -10.09
CA LEU A 331 -1.64 -4.84 -10.97
C LEU A 331 -2.85 -5.33 -11.78
N LEU A 332 -3.96 -5.63 -11.12
CA LEU A 332 -5.18 -6.08 -11.80
C LEU A 332 -5.79 -5.00 -12.69
N ASP A 333 -5.75 -3.72 -12.28
CA ASP A 333 -6.17 -2.60 -13.13
C ASP A 333 -5.35 -2.56 -14.44
N GLY A 334 -4.05 -2.80 -14.34
CA GLY A 334 -3.15 -2.88 -15.49
C GLY A 334 -3.48 -4.07 -16.39
N LEU A 335 -3.50 -5.26 -15.81
CA LEU A 335 -3.73 -6.52 -16.48
C LEU A 335 -5.09 -6.56 -17.20
N LEU A 336 -6.15 -6.14 -16.51
CA LEU A 336 -7.53 -6.10 -17.04
C LEU A 336 -7.83 -4.83 -17.85
N GLN A 337 -6.85 -3.98 -18.09
CA GLN A 337 -7.00 -2.74 -18.85
C GLN A 337 -8.18 -1.88 -18.36
N VAL A 338 -8.35 -1.76 -17.03
CA VAL A 338 -9.37 -0.90 -16.42
C VAL A 338 -9.13 0.54 -16.86
N PRO A 339 -10.15 1.25 -17.41
CA PRO A 339 -9.98 2.61 -17.87
C PRO A 339 -9.60 3.57 -16.74
N MET A 340 -8.68 4.47 -17.02
CA MET A 340 -8.36 5.59 -16.13
C MET A 340 -8.87 6.88 -16.78
N PRO A 341 -10.03 7.40 -16.35
CA PRO A 341 -10.59 8.62 -16.93
C PRO A 341 -9.64 9.80 -16.77
N ALA A 342 -9.48 10.63 -17.82
CA ALA A 342 -8.67 11.84 -17.75
C ALA A 342 -9.43 12.91 -16.93
N ASN A 343 -9.05 13.06 -15.65
CA ASN A 343 -9.59 14.08 -14.75
C ASN A 343 -8.54 14.41 -13.65
N PRO A 344 -8.74 15.48 -12.84
CA PRO A 344 -7.79 15.87 -11.80
C PRO A 344 -7.48 14.76 -10.76
N LEU A 345 -8.41 13.83 -10.53
CA LEU A 345 -8.20 12.70 -9.62
C LEU A 345 -7.21 11.70 -10.20
N THR A 346 -7.21 11.50 -11.52
CA THR A 346 -6.24 10.65 -12.21
C THR A 346 -4.82 11.20 -12.11
N GLU A 347 -4.65 12.52 -12.16
CA GLU A 347 -3.33 13.14 -11.95
C GLU A 347 -2.83 12.92 -10.52
N THR A 348 -3.72 13.03 -9.53
CA THR A 348 -3.39 12.66 -8.14
C THR A 348 -2.94 11.20 -8.03
N LEU A 349 -3.61 10.28 -8.74
CA LEU A 349 -3.22 8.86 -8.78
C LEU A 349 -1.85 8.63 -9.42
N LYS A 350 -1.54 9.35 -10.49
CA LYS A 350 -0.23 9.28 -11.15
C LYS A 350 0.88 9.73 -10.20
N ASP A 351 0.64 10.80 -9.45
CA ASP A 351 1.57 11.30 -8.44
C ASP A 351 1.77 10.27 -7.30
N PHE A 352 0.71 9.63 -6.83
CA PHE A 352 0.82 8.54 -5.85
C PHE A 352 1.72 7.39 -6.30
N ARG A 353 1.84 7.14 -7.60
CA ARG A 353 2.68 6.03 -8.11
C ARG A 353 4.14 6.17 -7.70
N SER A 354 4.65 7.41 -7.58
CA SER A 354 6.04 7.67 -7.17
C SER A 354 6.37 7.20 -5.74
N TYR A 355 5.35 7.00 -4.90
CA TYR A 355 5.50 6.53 -3.50
C TYR A 355 5.58 5.01 -3.36
N ARG A 356 5.42 4.25 -4.45
CA ARG A 356 5.67 2.81 -4.44
C ARG A 356 7.15 2.52 -4.57
N PRO A 357 7.65 1.41 -4.03
CA PRO A 357 9.01 0.95 -4.32
C PRO A 357 9.29 0.89 -5.82
N LYS A 358 10.50 1.23 -6.23
CA LYS A 358 10.88 1.26 -7.65
C LYS A 358 10.57 -0.04 -8.40
N PRO A 359 10.91 -1.24 -7.88
CA PRO A 359 10.59 -2.49 -8.57
C PRO A 359 9.08 -2.69 -8.79
N HIS A 360 8.24 -2.28 -7.80
CA HIS A 360 6.79 -2.34 -7.96
C HIS A 360 6.30 -1.42 -9.09
N ARG A 361 6.79 -0.18 -9.14
CA ARG A 361 6.40 0.78 -10.20
C ARG A 361 6.73 0.26 -11.59
N GLU A 362 7.93 -0.27 -11.76
CA GLU A 362 8.43 -0.78 -13.04
C GLU A 362 7.63 -2.02 -13.47
N PHE A 363 7.39 -2.95 -12.56
CA PHE A 363 6.60 -4.14 -12.83
C PHE A 363 5.15 -3.80 -13.22
N LEU A 364 4.49 -2.94 -12.45
CA LEU A 364 3.11 -2.52 -12.72
C LEU A 364 2.98 -1.79 -14.08
N ALA A 365 3.95 -0.94 -14.41
CA ALA A 365 3.98 -0.24 -15.70
C ALA A 365 4.17 -1.22 -16.85
N GLY A 366 5.06 -2.20 -16.69
CA GLY A 366 5.33 -3.21 -17.68
C GLY A 366 4.16 -4.15 -17.93
N VAL A 367 3.51 -4.64 -16.87
CA VAL A 367 2.28 -5.46 -17.01
C VAL A 367 1.19 -4.69 -17.76
N ARG A 368 0.99 -3.40 -17.47
CA ARG A 368 0.02 -2.58 -18.19
C ARG A 368 0.37 -2.43 -19.66
N GLN A 369 1.65 -2.12 -19.94
CA GLN A 369 2.12 -1.97 -21.34
C GLN A 369 1.95 -3.25 -22.12
N GLU A 370 2.27 -4.39 -21.52
CA GLU A 370 2.14 -5.69 -22.16
C GLU A 370 0.69 -6.08 -22.39
N ALA A 371 -0.19 -5.87 -21.40
CA ALA A 371 -1.62 -6.10 -21.52
C ALA A 371 -2.24 -5.25 -22.64
N ASP A 372 -1.81 -3.99 -22.77
CA ASP A 372 -2.26 -3.08 -23.84
C ASP A 372 -1.74 -3.56 -25.20
N ALA A 373 -0.49 -4.02 -25.31
CA ALA A 373 0.10 -4.52 -26.55
C ALA A 373 -0.54 -5.82 -27.06
N LEU A 374 -0.90 -6.71 -26.13
CA LEU A 374 -1.56 -7.98 -26.43
C LEU A 374 -3.08 -7.82 -26.65
N GLY A 375 -3.67 -6.70 -26.21
CA GLY A 375 -5.11 -6.50 -26.25
C GLY A 375 -5.86 -7.50 -25.36
N VAL A 376 -5.38 -7.73 -24.12
CA VAL A 376 -5.90 -8.74 -23.19
C VAL A 376 -7.41 -8.66 -23.04
N ARG A 377 -7.98 -7.48 -22.86
CA ARG A 377 -9.43 -7.29 -22.76
C ARG A 377 -10.16 -7.73 -24.03
N GLU A 378 -9.65 -7.33 -25.20
CA GLU A 378 -10.26 -7.72 -26.47
C GLU A 378 -10.20 -9.24 -26.67
N TYR A 379 -9.06 -9.85 -26.34
CA TYR A 379 -8.90 -11.30 -26.38
C TYR A 379 -9.93 -12.00 -25.47
N CYS A 380 -10.03 -11.57 -24.21
CA CYS A 380 -10.95 -12.16 -23.24
C CYS A 380 -12.44 -12.03 -23.64
N CYS A 381 -12.80 -10.99 -24.37
CA CYS A 381 -14.19 -10.80 -24.83
C CYS A 381 -14.56 -11.63 -26.08
N LYS A 382 -13.62 -12.35 -26.74
CA LYS A 382 -13.91 -13.18 -27.91
C LYS A 382 -14.57 -14.52 -27.58
N ASP A 383 -14.40 -15.01 -26.36
CA ASP A 383 -14.90 -16.31 -25.90
C ASP A 383 -15.68 -16.14 -24.61
N VAL A 384 -16.85 -16.73 -24.50
CA VAL A 384 -17.77 -16.53 -23.40
C VAL A 384 -17.23 -17.06 -22.07
N ASP A 385 -16.54 -18.21 -22.07
CA ASP A 385 -15.99 -18.80 -20.84
C ASP A 385 -14.89 -17.90 -20.28
N VAL A 386 -14.04 -17.37 -21.17
CA VAL A 386 -12.96 -16.43 -20.80
C VAL A 386 -13.54 -15.08 -20.35
N ALA A 387 -14.58 -14.58 -21.04
CA ALA A 387 -15.26 -13.33 -20.67
C ALA A 387 -15.92 -13.42 -19.29
N VAL A 388 -16.48 -14.58 -18.94
CA VAL A 388 -17.03 -14.84 -17.60
C VAL A 388 -15.94 -14.81 -16.54
N CYS A 389 -14.78 -15.45 -16.75
CA CYS A 389 -13.64 -15.39 -15.83
C CYS A 389 -13.10 -13.95 -15.70
N TYR A 390 -13.00 -13.23 -16.80
CA TYR A 390 -12.61 -11.83 -16.83
C TYR A 390 -13.58 -10.95 -16.00
N LEU A 391 -14.89 -11.14 -16.15
CA LEU A 391 -15.92 -10.44 -15.37
C LEU A 391 -15.82 -10.78 -13.87
N LYS A 392 -15.60 -12.05 -13.51
CA LYS A 392 -15.42 -12.47 -12.11
C LYS A 392 -14.19 -11.79 -11.49
N LEU A 393 -13.09 -11.67 -12.22
CA LEU A 393 -11.90 -10.97 -11.71
C LEU A 393 -12.11 -9.46 -11.60
N LEU A 394 -12.83 -8.83 -12.53
CA LEU A 394 -13.28 -7.44 -12.37
C LEU A 394 -14.18 -7.27 -11.15
N ASP A 395 -15.02 -8.25 -10.84
CA ASP A 395 -15.88 -8.23 -9.66
C ASP A 395 -15.07 -8.27 -8.36
N HIS A 396 -14.00 -9.02 -8.30
CA HIS A 396 -13.06 -8.95 -7.17
C HIS A 396 -12.44 -7.56 -7.01
N VAL A 397 -12.03 -6.90 -8.12
CA VAL A 397 -11.53 -5.51 -8.06
C VAL A 397 -12.62 -4.55 -7.56
N ARG A 398 -13.87 -4.69 -8.04
CA ARG A 398 -15.04 -3.94 -7.56
C ARG A 398 -15.29 -4.19 -6.07
N SER A 399 -15.31 -5.44 -5.67
CA SER A 399 -15.58 -5.91 -4.30
C SER A 399 -14.53 -5.37 -3.31
N PHE A 400 -13.25 -5.44 -3.68
CA PHE A 400 -12.16 -4.86 -2.89
C PHE A 400 -12.33 -3.34 -2.72
N ARG A 401 -12.60 -2.61 -3.82
CA ARG A 401 -12.83 -1.15 -3.78
C ARG A 401 -14.09 -0.78 -3.01
N TRP A 402 -15.13 -1.60 -3.09
CA TRP A 402 -16.36 -1.41 -2.30
C TRP A 402 -16.08 -1.54 -0.80
N ARG A 403 -15.33 -2.56 -0.36
CA ARG A 403 -14.89 -2.71 1.04
C ARG A 403 -14.05 -1.51 1.48
N HIS A 404 -13.15 -1.05 0.64
CA HIS A 404 -12.34 0.14 0.94
C HIS A 404 -13.24 1.40 1.10
N TRP A 405 -14.25 1.57 0.27
CA TRP A 405 -15.26 2.64 0.45
C TRP A 405 -15.98 2.50 1.79
N MET A 406 -16.39 1.29 2.17
CA MET A 406 -17.02 1.03 3.46
C MET A 406 -16.10 1.38 4.63
N PHE A 407 -14.81 1.03 4.55
CA PHE A 407 -13.82 1.46 5.56
C PHE A 407 -13.68 2.98 5.60
N ALA A 408 -13.49 3.65 4.47
CA ALA A 408 -13.38 5.11 4.44
C ALA A 408 -14.60 5.80 5.06
N ARG A 409 -15.79 5.26 4.80
CA ARG A 409 -17.05 5.75 5.40
C ARG A 409 -17.08 5.59 6.92
N GLU A 410 -16.77 4.40 7.45
CA GLU A 410 -16.89 4.08 8.87
C GLU A 410 -15.73 4.63 9.71
N TYR A 411 -14.50 4.62 9.18
CA TYR A 411 -13.29 5.03 9.90
C TYR A 411 -13.04 6.53 9.80
N ILE A 412 -13.47 7.19 8.70
CA ILE A 412 -13.11 8.58 8.42
C ILE A 412 -14.36 9.46 8.30
N ILE A 413 -15.21 9.21 7.28
CA ILE A 413 -16.27 10.16 6.89
C ILE A 413 -17.27 10.39 8.04
N LYS A 414 -17.66 9.34 8.75
CA LYS A 414 -18.60 9.45 9.89
C LYS A 414 -17.97 10.01 11.17
N ARG A 415 -16.64 10.15 11.23
CA ARG A 415 -15.91 10.47 12.47
C ARG A 415 -15.11 11.74 12.41
N SER A 416 -14.89 12.30 11.24
CA SER A 416 -14.09 13.50 11.04
C SER A 416 -14.71 14.36 9.95
N GLU A 417 -14.74 15.65 10.19
CA GLU A 417 -15.14 16.64 9.17
C GLU A 417 -13.96 17.03 8.27
N HIS A 418 -12.74 16.58 8.58
CA HIS A 418 -11.55 16.86 7.79
C HIS A 418 -11.71 16.28 6.36
N PRO A 419 -11.71 17.15 5.30
CA PRO A 419 -12.17 16.73 3.98
C PRO A 419 -11.15 15.92 3.20
N THR A 420 -9.89 15.91 3.66
CA THR A 420 -8.74 15.42 2.90
C THR A 420 -8.24 14.09 3.49
N ALA A 421 -7.94 13.14 2.63
CA ALA A 421 -7.27 11.89 3.00
C ALA A 421 -5.82 12.16 3.44
N THR A 422 -5.20 11.19 4.10
CA THR A 422 -3.80 11.26 4.55
C THR A 422 -2.83 11.61 3.43
N GLY A 423 -3.04 11.07 2.24
CA GLY A 423 -2.28 11.39 1.03
C GLY A 423 -2.68 12.67 0.30
N GLY A 424 -3.61 13.48 0.84
CA GLY A 424 -3.98 14.78 0.28
C GLY A 424 -5.07 14.74 -0.82
N SER A 425 -5.75 13.62 -1.01
CA SER A 425 -6.86 13.50 -1.97
C SER A 425 -8.23 13.80 -1.33
N PRO A 426 -9.23 14.29 -2.08
CA PRO A 426 -10.59 14.46 -1.59
C PRO A 426 -11.29 13.11 -1.45
N ILE A 427 -11.58 12.68 -0.20
CA ILE A 427 -12.05 11.34 0.14
C ILE A 427 -13.36 10.98 -0.57
N ILE A 428 -14.34 11.88 -0.55
CA ILE A 428 -15.72 11.59 -0.98
C ILE A 428 -15.81 11.37 -2.49
N ARG A 429 -14.97 12.04 -3.28
CA ARG A 429 -15.03 11.98 -4.74
C ARG A 429 -14.08 10.96 -5.36
N TRP A 430 -12.97 10.69 -4.71
CA TRP A 430 -11.89 9.94 -5.32
C TRP A 430 -12.13 8.42 -5.34
N LEU A 431 -12.42 7.82 -4.19
CA LEU A 431 -12.70 6.38 -4.11
C LEU A 431 -13.89 5.97 -4.99
N PRO A 432 -15.04 6.69 -4.99
CA PRO A 432 -16.15 6.40 -5.87
C PRO A 432 -15.81 6.46 -7.36
N ASN A 433 -14.98 7.41 -7.79
CA ASN A 433 -14.59 7.53 -9.20
C ASN A 433 -13.91 6.26 -9.73
N GLN A 434 -13.02 5.67 -8.94
CA GLN A 434 -12.34 4.43 -9.30
C GLN A 434 -13.28 3.21 -9.30
N LEU A 435 -14.24 3.21 -8.39
CA LEU A 435 -15.24 2.17 -8.30
C LEU A 435 -16.23 2.22 -9.47
N PHE A 436 -16.66 3.42 -9.88
CA PHE A 436 -17.49 3.61 -11.08
C PHE A 436 -16.79 3.09 -12.35
N ALA A 437 -15.50 3.38 -12.52
CA ALA A 437 -14.75 2.94 -13.71
C ALA A 437 -14.76 1.41 -13.89
N VAL A 438 -14.64 0.66 -12.80
CA VAL A 438 -14.73 -0.81 -12.85
C VAL A 438 -16.15 -1.27 -13.15
N MET A 439 -17.16 -0.71 -12.48
CA MET A 439 -18.55 -1.08 -12.69
C MET A 439 -19.02 -0.78 -14.13
N ASP A 440 -18.57 0.34 -14.71
CA ASP A 440 -18.87 0.70 -16.10
C ASP A 440 -18.20 -0.26 -17.09
N LEU A 441 -16.95 -0.70 -16.80
CA LEU A 441 -16.29 -1.73 -17.62
C LEU A 441 -17.00 -3.07 -17.52
N MET A 442 -17.41 -3.51 -16.32
CA MET A 442 -18.20 -4.74 -16.13
C MET A 442 -19.49 -4.69 -16.94
N SER A 443 -20.22 -3.57 -16.91
CA SER A 443 -21.42 -3.39 -17.70
C SER A 443 -21.15 -3.50 -19.21
N THR A 444 -20.09 -2.83 -19.68
CA THR A 444 -19.70 -2.86 -21.09
C THR A 444 -19.39 -4.28 -21.58
N VAL A 445 -18.62 -5.04 -20.81
CA VAL A 445 -18.27 -6.44 -21.14
C VAL A 445 -19.52 -7.33 -21.12
N TRP A 446 -20.35 -7.19 -20.08
CA TRP A 446 -21.58 -7.97 -19.95
C TRP A 446 -22.57 -7.69 -21.11
N GLU A 447 -22.76 -6.44 -21.49
CA GLU A 447 -23.62 -6.05 -22.64
C GLU A 447 -23.11 -6.61 -23.96
N GLY A 448 -21.80 -6.80 -24.10
CA GLY A 448 -21.18 -7.41 -25.28
C GLY A 448 -21.37 -8.92 -25.43
N ILE A 449 -21.81 -9.64 -24.39
CA ILE A 449 -22.11 -11.07 -24.46
C ILE A 449 -23.50 -11.28 -25.06
N ASP A 450 -23.63 -12.22 -26.00
CA ASP A 450 -24.91 -12.57 -26.63
C ASP A 450 -25.94 -13.04 -25.60
N GLU A 451 -27.21 -12.66 -25.77
CA GLU A 451 -28.30 -13.02 -24.84
C GLU A 451 -28.49 -14.55 -24.72
N ALA A 452 -28.26 -15.32 -25.79
CA ALA A 452 -28.31 -16.77 -25.74
C ALA A 452 -27.20 -17.39 -24.89
N GLU A 453 -26.01 -16.75 -24.86
CA GLU A 453 -24.88 -17.14 -24.01
C GLU A 453 -25.08 -16.67 -22.57
N LYS A 454 -25.65 -15.49 -22.32
CA LYS A 454 -26.04 -15.03 -20.98
C LYS A 454 -27.03 -15.98 -20.32
N GLN A 455 -27.97 -16.57 -21.07
CA GLN A 455 -28.92 -17.54 -20.54
C GLN A 455 -28.26 -18.88 -20.14
N LYS A 456 -27.10 -19.20 -20.72
CA LYS A 456 -26.28 -20.37 -20.35
C LYS A 456 -25.28 -20.06 -19.25
N ALA A 457 -24.97 -18.77 -19.04
CA ALA A 457 -24.04 -18.35 -18.00
C ALA A 457 -24.57 -18.78 -16.63
N ASP A 458 -23.63 -19.10 -15.76
CA ASP A 458 -23.93 -19.50 -14.39
C ASP A 458 -24.81 -18.44 -13.71
N LYS A 459 -25.81 -18.88 -12.97
CA LYS A 459 -26.71 -18.00 -12.20
C LYS A 459 -25.93 -17.00 -11.34
N ASP A 460 -24.81 -17.42 -10.81
CA ASP A 460 -23.89 -16.62 -10.00
C ASP A 460 -23.40 -15.37 -10.74
N VAL A 461 -23.12 -15.45 -12.04
CA VAL A 461 -22.66 -14.29 -12.84
C VAL A 461 -23.78 -13.27 -13.02
N THR A 462 -25.00 -13.74 -13.24
CA THR A 462 -26.17 -12.85 -13.36
C THR A 462 -26.45 -12.12 -12.03
N GLU A 463 -26.38 -12.84 -10.90
CA GLU A 463 -26.53 -12.26 -9.58
C GLU A 463 -25.41 -11.28 -9.23
N MET A 464 -24.16 -11.59 -9.61
CA MET A 464 -23.00 -10.71 -9.47
C MET A 464 -23.21 -9.40 -10.24
N MET A 465 -23.65 -9.45 -11.48
CA MET A 465 -23.93 -8.26 -12.30
C MET A 465 -25.09 -7.42 -11.73
N ALA A 466 -26.16 -8.06 -11.26
CA ALA A 466 -27.27 -7.38 -10.60
C ALA A 466 -26.80 -6.67 -9.31
N CYS A 467 -25.93 -7.30 -8.53
CA CYS A 467 -25.30 -6.71 -7.34
C CYS A 467 -24.44 -5.49 -7.69
N ALA A 468 -23.62 -5.58 -8.73
CA ALA A 468 -22.79 -4.47 -9.19
C ALA A 468 -23.63 -3.24 -9.61
N LEU A 469 -24.71 -3.44 -10.32
CA LEU A 469 -25.66 -2.38 -10.73
C LEU A 469 -26.35 -1.74 -9.52
N ASP A 470 -26.83 -2.53 -8.56
CA ASP A 470 -27.44 -2.02 -7.32
C ASP A 470 -26.45 -1.20 -6.51
N GLN A 471 -25.24 -1.70 -6.33
CA GLN A 471 -24.19 -0.98 -5.63
C GLN A 471 -23.80 0.33 -6.34
N ARG A 472 -23.77 0.34 -7.68
CA ARG A 472 -23.52 1.56 -8.46
C ARG A 472 -24.55 2.65 -8.15
N GLN A 473 -25.84 2.29 -8.10
CA GLN A 473 -26.91 3.22 -7.78
C GLN A 473 -26.84 3.72 -6.34
N LYS A 474 -26.53 2.82 -5.39
CA LYS A 474 -26.36 3.17 -3.96
C LYS A 474 -25.19 4.15 -3.79
N LEU A 475 -24.05 3.85 -4.40
CA LEU A 475 -22.85 4.70 -4.35
C LEU A 475 -23.14 6.11 -4.89
N GLN A 476 -23.84 6.21 -6.02
CA GLN A 476 -24.19 7.50 -6.61
C GLN A 476 -25.04 8.36 -5.66
N LYS A 477 -26.02 7.76 -4.99
CA LYS A 477 -26.87 8.45 -4.00
C LYS A 477 -26.06 8.85 -2.76
N GLU A 478 -25.20 7.99 -2.26
CA GLU A 478 -24.35 8.28 -1.09
C GLU A 478 -23.38 9.43 -1.39
N VAL A 479 -22.70 9.41 -2.53
CA VAL A 479 -21.76 10.46 -2.94
C VAL A 479 -22.50 11.82 -3.06
N ALA A 480 -23.66 11.83 -3.73
CA ALA A 480 -24.46 13.06 -3.87
C ALA A 480 -24.85 13.65 -2.50
N ARG A 481 -25.30 12.78 -1.56
CA ARG A 481 -25.64 13.20 -0.20
C ARG A 481 -24.43 13.78 0.55
N TRP A 482 -23.28 13.07 0.57
CA TRP A 482 -22.09 13.54 1.28
C TRP A 482 -21.51 14.82 0.67
N CYS A 483 -21.59 14.99 -0.66
CA CYS A 483 -21.18 16.25 -1.31
C CYS A 483 -22.08 17.42 -0.90
N GLN A 484 -23.39 17.21 -0.75
CA GLN A 484 -24.31 18.24 -0.25
C GLN A 484 -24.05 18.58 1.23
N GLU A 485 -23.94 17.57 2.09
CA GLU A 485 -23.77 17.76 3.54
C GLU A 485 -22.44 18.45 3.88
N ARG A 486 -21.43 18.32 3.04
CA ARG A 486 -20.07 18.88 3.29
C ARG A 486 -19.69 20.01 2.35
N ALA A 487 -20.63 20.55 1.56
CA ALA A 487 -20.39 21.62 0.59
C ALA A 487 -19.16 21.37 -0.33
N GLN A 488 -18.96 20.14 -0.79
CA GLN A 488 -17.86 19.71 -1.63
C GLN A 488 -18.26 19.50 -3.09
#